data_3e031826abe579bdb3e34e206fb59302
#
_entry.id   3e031826abe579bdb3e34e206fb59302
#
_cell.length_a   1.000
_cell.length_b   1.000
_cell.length_c   1.000
_cell.angle_alpha   90.00
_cell.angle_beta   90.00
_cell.angle_gamma   90.00
#
_symmetry.space_group_name_H-M   'P 1'
#
loop_
_entity.id
_entity.type
_entity.pdbx_description
1 polymer ?
#
loop_
_entity_poly.entity_id
_entity_poly.type
_entity_poly.pdbx_seq_one_letter_code
_entity_poly.pdbx_strand_id
1 'polypeptide(L)'
;MTRLKHLLPLLVLMAGLIACSKDDPDPPGTGGGGGGGGTEGPRLVLKFRFDSTLVRLNNLGQPAGIPDGHGAQSPRFNSMSAHYVEFAPSMFTALGAGQVVYHAPETTAGGENAIDFDQSVRVGDGEAFLNIPLSQLSPGTYEWLRVSLGYQNYDVRFSALGLNMTGTVASFIGFNTYISSFQVADSTVHVNSNKAQGYWAFEVHDPLVPTPVIQGQAPGTTVVNPLFATSPIPAGSCVVTGAFAEPLTITGNETEDVVITVSLSTNKSFEWTESDGDNVYEPLDDETVVDMGIRGMVPIVE
;
A
#
# COMPACT_ATOMS: atom_id res chain seq x y z
N MET A 1 24.53 -37.70 -52.15
CA MET A 1 24.82 -37.13 -53.46
C MET A 1 24.48 -35.68 -53.48
N THR A 2 25.56 -34.90 -53.70
CA THR A 2 25.70 -33.59 -54.42
C THR A 2 25.19 -32.38 -53.68
N ARG A 3 26.08 -31.64 -52.95
CA ARG A 3 26.88 -30.46 -53.33
C ARG A 3 26.09 -29.36 -54.00
N LEU A 4 26.08 -28.09 -53.47
CA LEU A 4 26.99 -27.02 -53.87
C LEU A 4 26.66 -25.69 -53.18
N LYS A 5 27.54 -25.11 -52.46
CA LYS A 5 28.23 -23.84 -52.33
C LYS A 5 27.76 -22.69 -53.29
N HIS A 6 27.66 -21.48 -52.73
CA HIS A 6 28.34 -20.23 -53.12
C HIS A 6 27.63 -19.08 -52.41
N LEU A 7 28.26 -18.30 -51.65
CA LEU A 7 29.19 -17.17 -51.78
C LEU A 7 28.52 -15.82 -51.59
N LEU A 8 29.03 -15.12 -50.60
CA LEU A 8 28.92 -13.69 -50.30
C LEU A 8 29.20 -12.79 -51.50
N PRO A 9 28.74 -11.52 -51.51
CA PRO A 9 29.66 -10.50 -51.04
C PRO A 9 29.05 -9.38 -50.19
N LEU A 10 29.83 -8.97 -49.26
CA LEU A 10 30.08 -7.72 -48.61
C LEU A 10 29.86 -6.47 -49.49
N LEU A 11 29.04 -5.50 -49.02
CA LEU A 11 29.17 -4.11 -49.47
C LEU A 11 29.05 -3.18 -48.26
N VAL A 12 30.16 -2.57 -47.93
CA VAL A 12 30.32 -1.43 -47.03
C VAL A 12 29.94 -0.18 -47.81
N LEU A 13 29.07 0.65 -47.25
CA LEU A 13 29.02 2.06 -47.63
C LEU A 13 28.81 2.93 -46.37
N MET A 14 29.79 3.79 -46.20
CA MET A 14 29.89 4.84 -45.17
C MET A 14 29.06 6.05 -45.55
N ALA A 15 28.70 6.80 -44.51
CA ALA A 15 28.57 8.25 -44.38
C ALA A 15 27.15 8.84 -44.40
N GLY A 16 26.91 9.61 -43.35
CA GLY A 16 25.85 10.62 -43.29
C GLY A 16 25.39 10.97 -41.87
N LEU A 17 26.25 11.66 -41.11
CA LEU A 17 25.83 12.35 -39.89
C LEU A 17 24.85 13.48 -40.27
N ILE A 18 23.60 13.37 -39.87
CA ILE A 18 22.71 14.52 -39.71
C ILE A 18 22.13 14.42 -38.30
N ALA A 19 22.63 15.25 -37.41
CA ALA A 19 22.05 15.53 -36.11
C ALA A 19 20.74 16.30 -36.35
N CYS A 20 19.60 15.70 -36.01
CA CYS A 20 18.36 16.42 -35.69
C CYS A 20 18.00 16.05 -34.28
N SER A 21 18.24 16.99 -33.38
CA SER A 21 17.64 16.99 -32.05
C SER A 21 16.13 17.05 -32.19
N LYS A 22 15.44 15.99 -31.81
CA LYS A 22 14.03 16.03 -31.46
C LYS A 22 13.96 16.01 -29.95
N ASP A 23 13.40 17.06 -29.41
CA ASP A 23 12.94 17.10 -28.04
C ASP A 23 11.86 16.04 -27.85
N ASP A 24 12.20 14.91 -27.26
CA ASP A 24 11.25 13.96 -26.73
C ASP A 24 10.72 14.54 -25.40
N PRO A 25 9.40 14.55 -25.18
CA PRO A 25 8.87 14.93 -23.88
C PRO A 25 9.29 13.88 -22.83
N ASP A 26 9.96 14.35 -21.78
CA ASP A 26 10.32 13.55 -20.62
C ASP A 26 9.11 12.81 -20.04
N PRO A 27 9.28 11.54 -19.65
CA PRO A 27 8.24 10.84 -18.88
C PRO A 27 8.06 11.49 -17.51
N PRO A 28 6.86 11.49 -16.92
CA PRO A 28 6.61 12.11 -15.63
C PRO A 28 7.51 11.53 -14.55
N GLY A 29 8.30 12.42 -13.93
CA GLY A 29 9.44 12.09 -13.10
C GLY A 29 9.08 11.27 -11.86
N THR A 30 9.86 10.22 -11.66
CA THR A 30 10.06 9.56 -10.39
C THR A 30 10.74 10.56 -9.45
N GLY A 31 10.03 11.04 -8.43
CA GLY A 31 10.51 11.97 -7.44
C GLY A 31 11.62 11.39 -6.57
N GLY A 32 12.87 11.64 -6.96
CA GLY A 32 14.05 11.51 -6.11
C GLY A 32 14.39 12.89 -5.56
N GLY A 33 14.55 13.02 -4.26
CA GLY A 33 14.85 14.27 -3.57
C GLY A 33 16.14 14.94 -4.04
N GLY A 34 16.05 16.22 -4.38
CA GLY A 34 17.17 17.10 -4.64
C GLY A 34 16.68 18.54 -4.50
N GLY A 35 17.18 19.27 -3.51
CA GLY A 35 16.84 20.65 -3.26
C GLY A 35 17.17 21.54 -4.46
N GLY A 36 16.14 22.16 -5.02
CA GLY A 36 16.21 23.23 -6.00
C GLY A 36 15.11 24.22 -5.69
N GLY A 37 15.48 25.42 -5.23
CA GLY A 37 14.55 26.51 -4.92
C GLY A 37 13.81 26.96 -6.16
N GLY A 38 12.61 26.46 -6.36
CA GLY A 38 11.59 26.96 -7.25
C GLY A 38 10.45 27.47 -6.38
N THR A 39 9.87 28.59 -6.74
CA THR A 39 8.72 29.22 -6.10
C THR A 39 7.43 28.40 -6.32
N GLU A 40 7.42 27.16 -5.89
CA GLU A 40 6.20 26.40 -5.71
C GLU A 40 5.62 26.82 -4.35
N GLY A 41 4.35 27.28 -4.34
CA GLY A 41 3.64 27.65 -3.12
C GLY A 41 3.60 26.51 -2.11
N PRO A 42 2.96 26.72 -0.95
CA PRO A 42 2.91 25.74 0.13
C PRO A 42 2.27 24.42 -0.33
N ARG A 43 2.66 23.33 0.29
CA ARG A 43 2.33 21.98 -0.08
C ARG A 43 1.54 21.27 1.02
N LEU A 44 0.72 20.32 0.62
CA LEU A 44 0.21 19.28 1.49
C LEU A 44 1.18 18.10 1.48
N VAL A 45 1.71 17.76 2.65
CA VAL A 45 2.55 16.57 2.85
C VAL A 45 1.80 15.60 3.76
N LEU A 46 1.46 14.41 3.24
CA LEU A 46 0.83 13.36 4.03
C LEU A 46 1.83 12.22 4.22
N LYS A 47 2.07 11.85 5.48
CA LYS A 47 2.99 10.78 5.88
C LYS A 47 2.21 9.65 6.54
N PHE A 48 2.65 8.41 6.33
CA PHE A 48 2.16 7.26 7.09
C PHE A 48 3.11 6.97 8.26
N ARG A 49 2.54 6.78 9.44
CA ARG A 49 3.24 6.32 10.64
C ARG A 49 2.63 5.01 11.10
N PHE A 50 3.47 3.98 11.27
CA PHE A 50 3.06 2.66 11.75
C PHE A 50 3.16 2.61 13.27
N ASP A 51 2.02 2.73 13.96
CA ASP A 51 1.98 2.94 15.41
C ASP A 51 1.42 1.71 16.13
N SER A 52 2.33 0.91 16.72
CA SER A 52 1.96 -0.25 17.53
C SER A 52 1.45 0.12 18.93
N THR A 53 1.52 1.39 19.31
CA THR A 53 1.06 1.90 20.63
C THR A 53 -0.30 2.57 20.56
N LEU A 54 -0.76 2.95 19.35
CA LEU A 54 -2.10 3.49 19.15
C LEU A 54 -3.14 2.44 19.55
N VAL A 55 -4.21 2.88 20.20
CA VAL A 55 -5.31 1.97 20.55
C VAL A 55 -5.82 1.24 19.31
N ARG A 56 -6.10 -0.06 19.44
CA ARG A 56 -6.67 -0.84 18.36
C ARG A 56 -8.07 -0.31 18.03
N LEU A 57 -8.25 0.13 16.80
CA LEU A 57 -9.51 0.63 16.29
C LEU A 57 -10.03 -0.32 15.18
N ASN A 58 -11.30 -0.22 14.88
CA ASN A 58 -11.86 -0.77 13.64
C ASN A 58 -11.68 0.25 12.49
N ASN A 59 -12.03 -0.13 11.28
CA ASN A 59 -11.93 0.72 10.09
C ASN A 59 -12.87 1.94 10.10
N LEU A 60 -13.76 2.05 11.09
CA LEU A 60 -14.61 3.22 11.34
C LEU A 60 -14.04 4.14 12.44
N GLY A 61 -12.82 3.86 12.94
CA GLY A 61 -12.18 4.67 13.97
C GLY A 61 -12.70 4.44 15.40
N GLN A 62 -13.39 3.32 15.66
CA GLN A 62 -13.93 2.98 16.98
C GLN A 62 -13.04 1.95 17.68
N PRO A 63 -12.88 1.99 19.02
CA PRO A 63 -12.12 0.98 19.75
C PRO A 63 -12.63 -0.44 19.49
N ALA A 64 -11.69 -1.37 19.29
CA ALA A 64 -11.97 -2.78 19.02
C ALA A 64 -11.01 -3.70 19.79
N GLY A 65 -11.55 -4.69 20.49
CA GLY A 65 -10.78 -5.72 21.21
C GLY A 65 -10.36 -6.88 20.31
N ILE A 66 -9.59 -7.80 20.87
CA ILE A 66 -9.36 -9.12 20.30
C ILE A 66 -10.52 -10.02 20.76
N PRO A 67 -11.17 -10.78 19.86
CA PRO A 67 -12.21 -11.74 20.26
C PRO A 67 -11.64 -12.85 21.16
N ASP A 68 -12.51 -13.44 21.98
CA ASP A 68 -12.15 -14.62 22.77
C ASP A 68 -11.77 -15.79 21.87
N GLY A 69 -10.74 -16.53 22.23
CA GLY A 69 -10.19 -17.63 21.43
C GLY A 69 -9.31 -17.18 20.26
N HIS A 70 -8.91 -15.91 20.23
CA HIS A 70 -7.94 -15.40 19.27
C HIS A 70 -6.67 -14.93 19.95
N GLY A 71 -5.54 -15.25 19.33
CA GLY A 71 -4.24 -14.65 19.61
C GLY A 71 -3.99 -13.48 18.68
N ALA A 72 -3.12 -12.54 19.08
CA ALA A 72 -2.75 -11.43 18.22
C ALA A 72 -1.40 -10.83 18.56
N GLN A 73 -0.66 -10.37 17.56
CA GLN A 73 0.59 -9.63 17.73
C GLN A 73 0.59 -8.31 16.96
N SER A 74 1.46 -7.39 17.40
CA SER A 74 1.76 -6.16 16.65
C SER A 74 2.92 -6.47 15.69
N PRO A 75 2.68 -6.59 14.39
CA PRO A 75 3.74 -6.84 13.43
C PRO A 75 4.61 -5.60 13.22
N ARG A 76 5.82 -5.79 12.71
CA ARG A 76 6.69 -4.70 12.30
C ARG A 76 6.43 -4.38 10.83
N PHE A 77 5.77 -3.27 10.55
CA PHE A 77 5.51 -2.82 9.19
C PHE A 77 6.78 -2.31 8.52
N ASN A 78 7.01 -2.74 7.28
CA ASN A 78 8.11 -2.35 6.42
C ASN A 78 7.67 -1.30 5.40
N SER A 79 6.52 -1.51 4.76
CA SER A 79 5.96 -0.55 3.81
C SER A 79 4.46 -0.73 3.61
N MET A 80 3.84 0.32 3.07
CA MET A 80 2.41 0.34 2.76
C MET A 80 2.12 1.18 1.50
N SER A 81 1.02 0.87 0.81
CA SER A 81 0.43 1.74 -0.21
C SER A 81 -1.05 1.96 0.05
N ALA A 82 -1.58 3.04 -0.53
CA ALA A 82 -3.00 3.30 -0.60
C ALA A 82 -3.45 3.39 -2.07
N HIS A 83 -4.72 3.07 -2.29
CA HIS A 83 -5.39 3.23 -3.57
C HIS A 83 -6.09 4.60 -3.68
N TYR A 84 -6.59 5.12 -2.55
CA TYR A 84 -7.43 6.31 -2.54
C TYR A 84 -7.30 7.05 -1.21
N VAL A 85 -7.29 8.39 -1.26
CA VAL A 85 -7.28 9.25 -0.08
C VAL A 85 -8.25 10.40 -0.27
N GLU A 86 -9.14 10.62 0.72
CA GLU A 86 -10.17 11.66 0.71
C GLU A 86 -10.26 12.36 2.06
N PHE A 87 -10.32 13.67 2.04
CA PHE A 87 -10.72 14.49 3.19
C PHE A 87 -12.22 14.74 3.16
N ALA A 88 -12.89 14.51 4.27
CA ALA A 88 -14.34 14.68 4.38
C ALA A 88 -14.68 15.74 5.42
N PRO A 89 -15.61 16.67 5.11
CA PRO A 89 -16.07 17.70 6.04
C PRO A 89 -16.72 17.13 7.30
N SER A 90 -17.35 15.94 7.22
CA SER A 90 -17.98 15.28 8.37
C SER A 90 -18.04 13.77 8.18
N MET A 91 -18.32 13.04 9.25
CA MET A 91 -18.54 11.59 9.19
C MET A 91 -19.71 11.18 8.27
N PHE A 92 -20.66 12.06 8.03
CA PHE A 92 -21.86 11.82 7.20
C PHE A 92 -21.63 12.13 5.73
N THR A 93 -20.47 12.69 5.37
CA THR A 93 -20.13 12.92 3.97
C THR A 93 -20.04 11.58 3.26
N ALA A 94 -20.79 11.39 2.17
CA ALA A 94 -20.67 10.16 1.37
C ALA A 94 -19.25 10.00 0.82
N LEU A 95 -18.77 8.77 0.71
CA LEU A 95 -17.45 8.51 0.13
C LEU A 95 -17.44 9.00 -1.34
N GLY A 96 -16.45 9.82 -1.68
CA GLY A 96 -16.36 10.52 -2.97
C GLY A 96 -17.00 11.91 -3.02
N ALA A 97 -17.73 12.30 -1.98
CA ALA A 97 -18.33 13.65 -1.89
C ALA A 97 -17.44 14.64 -1.11
N GLY A 98 -16.31 14.20 -0.61
CA GLY A 98 -15.29 15.04 0.01
C GLY A 98 -14.23 15.53 -1.00
N GLN A 99 -13.09 15.97 -0.48
CA GLN A 99 -11.94 16.37 -1.29
C GLN A 99 -11.04 15.15 -1.52
N VAL A 100 -11.10 14.58 -2.72
CA VAL A 100 -10.18 13.53 -3.14
C VAL A 100 -8.81 14.15 -3.41
N VAL A 101 -7.78 13.67 -2.71
CA VAL A 101 -6.41 14.18 -2.82
C VAL A 101 -5.46 13.17 -3.47
N TYR A 102 -5.86 11.90 -3.54
CA TYR A 102 -5.08 10.86 -4.20
C TYR A 102 -5.98 9.75 -4.74
N HIS A 103 -5.66 9.28 -5.93
CA HIS A 103 -6.17 8.06 -6.52
C HIS A 103 -4.99 7.39 -7.25
N ALA A 104 -4.67 6.15 -6.88
CA ALA A 104 -3.57 5.42 -7.48
C ALA A 104 -3.84 5.14 -8.96
N PRO A 105 -2.81 5.04 -9.79
CA PRO A 105 -2.95 4.57 -11.15
C PRO A 105 -3.64 3.19 -11.22
N GLU A 106 -4.51 3.03 -12.22
CA GLU A 106 -5.20 1.79 -12.51
C GLU A 106 -4.85 1.31 -13.92
N THR A 107 -5.00 0.01 -14.15
CA THR A 107 -4.69 -0.62 -15.44
C THR A 107 -5.68 -1.73 -15.77
N THR A 108 -5.81 -2.02 -17.06
CA THR A 108 -6.55 -3.18 -17.57
C THR A 108 -5.63 -4.26 -18.16
N ALA A 109 -4.33 -4.20 -17.86
CA ALA A 109 -3.33 -5.16 -18.36
C ALA A 109 -3.65 -6.60 -18.03
N GLY A 110 -4.34 -6.86 -16.91
CA GLY A 110 -4.83 -8.18 -16.50
C GLY A 110 -6.23 -8.55 -17.01
N GLY A 111 -6.81 -7.74 -17.93
CA GLY A 111 -8.14 -7.96 -18.52
C GLY A 111 -9.25 -7.15 -17.85
N GLU A 112 -9.25 -7.05 -16.52
CA GLU A 112 -10.20 -6.26 -15.74
C GLU A 112 -9.49 -5.06 -15.10
N ASN A 113 -10.25 -4.03 -14.73
CA ASN A 113 -9.69 -2.87 -14.05
C ASN A 113 -9.08 -3.26 -12.70
N ALA A 114 -7.88 -2.79 -12.44
CA ALA A 114 -7.12 -3.13 -11.24
C ALA A 114 -6.17 -1.98 -10.87
N ILE A 115 -5.79 -1.91 -9.60
CA ILE A 115 -4.71 -1.05 -9.15
C ILE A 115 -3.43 -1.46 -9.87
N ASP A 116 -2.72 -0.52 -10.48
CA ASP A 116 -1.39 -0.77 -11.07
C ASP A 116 -0.34 -0.77 -9.96
N PHE A 117 0.07 -1.97 -9.53
CA PHE A 117 1.04 -2.10 -8.44
C PHE A 117 2.41 -1.52 -8.78
N ASP A 118 2.82 -1.60 -10.03
CA ASP A 118 4.14 -1.12 -10.47
C ASP A 118 4.24 0.40 -10.36
N GLN A 119 3.11 1.10 -10.54
CA GLN A 119 2.98 2.55 -10.40
C GLN A 119 2.50 3.01 -9.02
N SER A 120 2.18 2.09 -8.12
CA SER A 120 1.70 2.43 -6.77
C SER A 120 2.81 3.04 -5.91
N VAL A 121 2.49 4.13 -5.23
CA VAL A 121 3.38 4.72 -4.21
C VAL A 121 3.43 3.77 -3.01
N ARG A 122 4.63 3.35 -2.63
CA ARG A 122 4.89 2.52 -1.45
C ARG A 122 5.86 3.25 -0.54
N VAL A 123 5.52 3.39 0.72
CA VAL A 123 6.30 4.14 1.70
C VAL A 123 6.52 3.37 2.98
N GLY A 124 7.65 3.60 3.63
CA GLY A 124 7.97 3.15 4.96
C GLY A 124 7.43 4.08 6.06
N ASP A 125 7.78 3.77 7.31
CA ASP A 125 7.36 4.55 8.47
C ASP A 125 7.88 5.98 8.43
N GLY A 126 6.97 6.96 8.57
CA GLY A 126 7.29 8.40 8.58
C GLY A 126 7.63 8.99 7.21
N GLU A 127 7.67 8.20 6.14
CA GLU A 127 7.92 8.69 4.79
C GLU A 127 6.68 9.39 4.21
N ALA A 128 6.92 10.37 3.32
CA ALA A 128 5.85 11.09 2.65
C ALA A 128 5.16 10.22 1.59
N PHE A 129 3.91 9.89 1.82
CA PHE A 129 3.06 9.18 0.87
C PHE A 129 2.54 10.12 -0.23
N LEU A 130 2.16 11.35 0.15
CA LEU A 130 1.64 12.37 -0.75
C LEU A 130 2.36 13.69 -0.51
N ASN A 131 2.67 14.38 -1.60
CA ASN A 131 3.27 15.71 -1.57
C ASN A 131 2.76 16.50 -2.77
N ILE A 132 1.67 17.26 -2.57
CA ILE A 132 0.98 17.99 -3.62
C ILE A 132 0.86 19.48 -3.28
N PRO A 133 0.74 20.39 -4.27
CA PRO A 133 0.47 21.81 -4.00
C PRO A 133 -0.83 22.00 -3.22
N LEU A 134 -0.80 22.79 -2.15
CA LEU A 134 -2.02 23.14 -1.39
C LEU A 134 -3.10 23.80 -2.24
N SER A 135 -2.71 24.48 -3.32
CA SER A 135 -3.65 25.08 -4.29
C SER A 135 -4.58 24.05 -4.99
N GLN A 136 -4.30 22.75 -4.88
CA GLN A 136 -5.18 21.70 -5.37
C GLN A 136 -6.31 21.36 -4.38
N LEU A 137 -6.23 21.85 -3.14
CA LEU A 137 -7.26 21.63 -2.14
C LEU A 137 -8.24 22.81 -2.13
N SER A 138 -9.52 22.48 -1.98
CA SER A 138 -10.56 23.49 -1.76
C SER A 138 -10.44 24.06 -0.35
N PRO A 139 -10.57 25.38 -0.16
CA PRO A 139 -10.72 25.95 1.17
C PRO A 139 -11.92 25.34 1.90
N GLY A 140 -11.74 25.00 3.17
CA GLY A 140 -12.77 24.35 3.97
C GLY A 140 -12.22 23.76 5.25
N THR A 141 -13.10 23.20 6.07
CA THR A 141 -12.75 22.45 7.28
C THR A 141 -13.08 20.98 7.04
N TYR A 142 -12.13 20.12 7.32
CA TYR A 142 -12.22 18.67 7.15
C TYR A 142 -12.04 18.00 8.51
N GLU A 143 -13.05 17.26 8.92
CA GLU A 143 -13.05 16.56 10.21
C GLU A 143 -12.59 15.11 10.11
N TRP A 144 -12.64 14.54 8.89
CA TRP A 144 -12.40 13.11 8.66
C TRP A 144 -11.45 12.87 7.50
N LEU A 145 -10.60 11.85 7.67
CA LEU A 145 -9.75 11.27 6.62
C LEU A 145 -10.25 9.86 6.28
N ARG A 146 -10.26 9.52 5.01
CA ARG A 146 -10.55 8.19 4.50
C ARG A 146 -9.40 7.73 3.61
N VAL A 147 -8.93 6.52 3.87
CA VAL A 147 -7.84 5.91 3.12
C VAL A 147 -8.30 4.52 2.68
N SER A 148 -8.36 4.28 1.36
CA SER A 148 -8.46 2.94 0.83
C SER A 148 -7.06 2.35 0.71
N LEU A 149 -6.77 1.32 1.50
CA LEU A 149 -5.47 0.67 1.49
C LEU A 149 -5.32 -0.24 0.27
N GLY A 150 -4.11 -0.34 -0.27
CA GLY A 150 -3.79 -1.15 -1.45
C GLY A 150 -2.89 -2.34 -1.14
N TYR A 151 -1.81 -2.09 -0.45
CA TYR A 151 -0.76 -3.08 -0.17
C TYR A 151 -0.13 -2.81 1.18
N GLN A 152 0.36 -3.88 1.81
CA GLN A 152 1.14 -3.83 3.04
C GLN A 152 2.20 -4.92 3.06
N ASN A 153 3.36 -4.59 3.66
CA ASN A 153 4.46 -5.53 3.88
C ASN A 153 4.93 -5.38 5.32
N TYR A 154 5.00 -6.48 6.06
CA TYR A 154 5.35 -6.47 7.48
C TYR A 154 5.92 -7.81 7.95
N ASP A 155 6.69 -7.78 9.03
CA ASP A 155 7.25 -8.96 9.65
C ASP A 155 6.39 -9.45 10.81
N VAL A 156 6.21 -10.75 10.90
CA VAL A 156 5.53 -11.46 11.98
C VAL A 156 6.44 -12.47 12.63
N ARG A 157 6.24 -12.70 13.93
CA ARG A 157 6.88 -13.78 14.68
C ARG A 157 5.93 -14.98 14.71
N PHE A 158 6.47 -16.17 14.62
CA PHE A 158 5.73 -17.43 14.70
C PHE A 158 6.63 -18.53 15.26
N SER A 159 6.02 -19.61 15.75
CA SER A 159 6.72 -20.82 16.17
C SER A 159 6.38 -21.95 15.20
N ALA A 160 7.37 -22.71 14.80
CA ALA A 160 7.18 -23.95 14.05
C ALA A 160 8.33 -24.92 14.32
N LEU A 161 7.99 -26.22 14.43
CA LEU A 161 8.96 -27.28 14.76
C LEU A 161 9.77 -27.01 16.04
N GLY A 162 9.18 -26.31 17.01
CA GLY A 162 9.83 -25.94 18.27
C GLY A 162 10.83 -24.78 18.15
N LEU A 163 10.84 -24.02 17.05
CA LEU A 163 11.72 -22.90 16.79
C LEU A 163 10.89 -21.61 16.66
N ASN A 164 11.33 -20.55 17.36
CA ASN A 164 10.81 -19.20 17.16
C ASN A 164 11.47 -18.56 15.94
N MET A 165 10.68 -18.14 15.00
CA MET A 165 11.10 -17.59 13.72
C MET A 165 10.42 -16.25 13.43
N THR A 166 10.94 -15.55 12.44
CA THR A 166 10.33 -14.37 11.86
C THR A 166 10.15 -14.59 10.36
N GLY A 167 9.06 -14.07 9.81
CA GLY A 167 8.85 -14.07 8.38
C GLY A 167 8.16 -12.80 7.94
N THR A 168 8.33 -12.45 6.68
CA THR A 168 7.68 -11.29 6.05
C THR A 168 6.41 -11.72 5.32
N VAL A 169 5.33 -11.02 5.60
CA VAL A 169 4.07 -11.09 4.84
C VAL A 169 4.00 -9.89 3.89
N ALA A 170 3.80 -10.15 2.60
CA ALA A 170 3.39 -9.17 1.60
C ALA A 170 1.93 -9.44 1.25
N SER A 171 1.03 -8.49 1.53
CA SER A 171 -0.41 -8.68 1.43
C SER A 171 -1.06 -7.58 0.58
N PHE A 172 -1.90 -8.00 -0.37
CA PHE A 172 -2.64 -7.13 -1.28
C PHE A 172 -4.08 -7.00 -0.80
N ILE A 173 -4.40 -5.84 -0.27
CA ILE A 173 -5.67 -5.55 0.41
C ILE A 173 -6.58 -4.60 -0.39
N GLY A 174 -6.12 -4.11 -1.54
CA GLY A 174 -6.96 -3.40 -2.51
C GLY A 174 -7.97 -4.32 -3.21
N PHE A 175 -8.97 -3.75 -3.85
CA PHE A 175 -10.10 -4.48 -4.45
C PHE A 175 -9.69 -5.50 -5.52
N ASN A 176 -8.70 -5.14 -6.32
CA ASN A 176 -8.08 -5.92 -7.39
C ASN A 176 -6.76 -5.26 -7.75
N THR A 177 -5.71 -6.02 -7.92
CA THR A 177 -4.37 -5.44 -8.16
C THR A 177 -3.69 -6.20 -9.28
N TYR A 178 -3.27 -5.50 -10.34
CA TYR A 178 -2.38 -6.05 -11.33
C TYR A 178 -0.95 -5.97 -10.80
N ILE A 179 -0.29 -7.10 -10.81
CA ILE A 179 1.06 -7.26 -10.25
C ILE A 179 1.93 -7.88 -11.33
N SER A 180 2.97 -7.20 -11.78
CA SER A 180 4.02 -7.81 -12.61
C SER A 180 4.93 -8.66 -11.74
N SER A 181 5.51 -8.04 -10.71
CA SER A 181 6.31 -8.69 -9.68
C SER A 181 6.34 -7.85 -8.41
N PHE A 182 6.72 -8.46 -7.30
CA PHE A 182 6.92 -7.78 -6.03
C PHE A 182 7.96 -8.48 -5.18
N GLN A 183 8.56 -7.75 -4.25
CA GLN A 183 9.50 -8.28 -3.29
C GLN A 183 8.76 -8.60 -1.99
N VAL A 184 9.02 -9.78 -1.38
CA VAL A 184 8.50 -10.13 -0.08
C VAL A 184 9.48 -9.66 0.99
N ALA A 185 10.58 -10.35 1.20
CA ALA A 185 11.74 -9.90 1.97
C ALA A 185 12.95 -9.82 1.03
N ASP A 186 13.66 -10.91 0.85
CA ASP A 186 14.80 -11.02 -0.06
C ASP A 186 14.41 -11.59 -1.43
N SER A 187 13.27 -12.27 -1.52
CA SER A 187 12.79 -12.95 -2.72
C SER A 187 11.83 -12.08 -3.53
N THR A 188 11.96 -12.17 -4.86
CA THR A 188 11.02 -11.55 -5.82
C THR A 188 10.03 -12.59 -6.33
N VAL A 189 8.76 -12.27 -6.26
CA VAL A 189 7.64 -13.07 -6.79
C VAL A 189 7.19 -12.46 -8.12
N HIS A 190 7.16 -13.26 -9.19
CA HIS A 190 6.63 -12.87 -10.50
C HIS A 190 5.20 -13.39 -10.66
N VAL A 191 4.26 -12.50 -10.99
CA VAL A 191 2.83 -12.81 -11.06
C VAL A 191 2.26 -12.58 -12.46
N ASN A 192 2.46 -11.39 -13.04
CA ASN A 192 1.98 -10.95 -14.35
C ASN A 192 0.46 -11.17 -14.55
N SER A 193 -0.34 -10.89 -13.53
CA SER A 193 -1.79 -11.02 -13.57
C SER A 193 -2.48 -10.22 -12.49
N ASN A 194 -3.80 -10.07 -12.61
CA ASN A 194 -4.63 -9.53 -11.54
C ASN A 194 -4.70 -10.50 -10.36
N LYS A 195 -4.69 -9.94 -9.16
CA LYS A 195 -4.94 -10.62 -7.89
C LYS A 195 -6.09 -9.94 -7.15
N ALA A 196 -7.06 -10.72 -6.75
CA ALA A 196 -8.16 -10.24 -5.93
C ALA A 196 -7.67 -9.85 -4.53
N GLN A 197 -8.46 -9.04 -3.84
CA GLN A 197 -8.24 -8.69 -2.43
C GLN A 197 -7.97 -9.93 -1.58
N GLY A 198 -6.96 -9.86 -0.71
CA GLY A 198 -6.57 -10.96 0.16
C GLY A 198 -5.49 -11.87 -0.41
N TYR A 199 -4.95 -11.60 -1.60
CA TYR A 199 -3.75 -12.30 -2.06
C TYR A 199 -2.55 -11.92 -1.20
N TRP A 200 -1.74 -12.91 -0.84
CA TRP A 200 -0.56 -12.73 0.00
C TRP A 200 0.59 -13.64 -0.41
N ALA A 201 1.80 -13.24 -0.03
CA ALA A 201 2.99 -14.08 -0.06
C ALA A 201 3.72 -13.98 1.28
N PHE A 202 4.40 -15.05 1.65
CA PHE A 202 5.12 -15.17 2.90
C PHE A 202 6.50 -15.77 2.69
N GLU A 203 7.51 -15.16 3.32
CA GLU A 203 8.91 -15.60 3.26
C GLU A 203 9.47 -15.67 4.67
N VAL A 204 10.03 -16.82 5.04
CA VAL A 204 10.68 -17.04 6.34
C VAL A 204 12.10 -16.48 6.31
N HIS A 205 12.49 -15.76 7.33
CA HIS A 205 13.86 -15.28 7.50
C HIS A 205 14.74 -16.38 8.10
N ASP A 206 15.29 -17.24 7.26
CA ASP A 206 16.27 -18.25 7.67
C ASP A 206 17.56 -18.07 6.86
N PRO A 207 18.65 -17.61 7.50
CA PRO A 207 19.92 -17.41 6.79
C PRO A 207 20.64 -18.72 6.43
N LEU A 208 20.21 -19.85 6.98
CA LEU A 208 20.84 -21.14 6.78
C LEU A 208 20.13 -22.03 5.78
N VAL A 209 18.80 -21.87 5.66
CA VAL A 209 17.96 -22.68 4.78
C VAL A 209 17.05 -21.74 3.99
N PRO A 210 17.38 -21.43 2.71
CA PRO A 210 16.44 -20.70 1.87
C PRO A 210 15.10 -21.42 1.81
N THR A 211 14.06 -20.80 2.35
CA THR A 211 12.70 -21.33 2.26
C THR A 211 12.02 -20.80 1.02
N PRO A 212 11.24 -21.60 0.28
CA PRO A 212 10.46 -21.09 -0.84
C PRO A 212 9.41 -20.11 -0.33
N VAL A 213 9.14 -19.07 -1.11
CA VAL A 213 8.04 -18.15 -0.84
C VAL A 213 6.72 -18.91 -0.96
N ILE A 214 5.93 -18.88 0.11
CA ILE A 214 4.57 -19.43 0.13
C ILE A 214 3.61 -18.34 -0.32
N GLN A 215 2.63 -18.67 -1.13
CA GLN A 215 1.62 -17.76 -1.64
C GLN A 215 0.23 -18.32 -1.40
N GLY A 216 -0.72 -17.44 -1.17
CA GLY A 216 -2.09 -17.85 -0.95
C GLY A 216 -3.11 -16.74 -1.15
N GLN A 217 -4.36 -17.10 -0.95
CA GLN A 217 -5.51 -16.21 -1.00
C GLN A 217 -6.28 -16.36 0.31
N ALA A 218 -6.53 -15.26 0.98
CA ALA A 218 -7.21 -15.21 2.28
C ALA A 218 -8.59 -14.55 2.15
N PRO A 219 -9.63 -15.27 1.69
CA PRO A 219 -10.98 -14.73 1.63
C PRO A 219 -11.52 -14.54 3.06
N GLY A 220 -12.13 -13.37 3.30
CA GLY A 220 -12.74 -13.08 4.60
C GLY A 220 -11.80 -12.53 5.68
N THR A 221 -10.49 -12.47 5.43
CA THR A 221 -9.52 -11.84 6.34
C THR A 221 -9.27 -10.37 6.03
N THR A 222 -9.84 -9.85 4.94
CA THR A 222 -9.72 -8.46 4.52
C THR A 222 -11.00 -7.70 4.79
N VAL A 223 -10.87 -6.43 5.20
CA VAL A 223 -12.02 -5.55 5.42
C VAL A 223 -12.50 -5.02 4.08
N VAL A 224 -13.70 -5.38 3.70
CA VAL A 224 -14.35 -4.86 2.49
C VAL A 224 -14.87 -3.43 2.71
N ASN A 225 -14.99 -2.65 1.63
CA ASN A 225 -15.59 -1.32 1.69
C ASN A 225 -17.07 -1.40 2.09
N PRO A 226 -17.46 -1.01 3.32
CA PRO A 226 -18.84 -1.09 3.78
C PRO A 226 -19.76 -0.05 3.11
N LEU A 227 -19.17 0.95 2.43
CA LEU A 227 -19.87 2.07 1.79
C LEU A 227 -19.84 1.98 0.26
N PHE A 228 -19.59 0.79 -0.32
CA PHE A 228 -19.37 0.66 -1.75
C PHE A 228 -20.53 1.17 -2.62
N ALA A 229 -21.77 1.10 -2.12
CA ALA A 229 -22.94 1.55 -2.87
C ALA A 229 -22.94 3.07 -3.18
N THR A 230 -22.20 3.86 -2.39
CA THR A 230 -22.03 5.31 -2.57
C THR A 230 -20.59 5.69 -2.90
N SER A 231 -19.71 4.71 -3.01
CA SER A 231 -18.27 4.89 -3.17
C SER A 231 -17.87 5.07 -4.63
N PRO A 232 -16.93 5.96 -4.94
CA PRO A 232 -16.30 6.05 -6.27
C PRO A 232 -15.29 4.93 -6.52
N ILE A 233 -14.92 4.18 -5.47
CA ILE A 233 -14.01 3.04 -5.55
C ILE A 233 -14.78 1.73 -5.44
N PRO A 234 -14.34 0.63 -6.11
CA PRO A 234 -15.10 -0.61 -6.24
C PRO A 234 -15.41 -1.30 -4.91
N ALA A 235 -16.42 -2.15 -4.92
CA ALA A 235 -16.64 -3.15 -3.87
C ALA A 235 -15.36 -3.99 -3.66
N GLY A 236 -15.09 -4.37 -2.43
CA GLY A 236 -13.84 -5.06 -2.08
C GLY A 236 -12.70 -4.11 -1.70
N SER A 237 -12.84 -2.79 -1.86
CA SER A 237 -11.83 -1.83 -1.39
C SER A 237 -11.78 -1.79 0.15
N CYS A 238 -10.57 -1.87 0.71
CA CYS A 238 -10.35 -1.77 2.15
C CYS A 238 -10.28 -0.31 2.57
N VAL A 239 -11.38 0.27 3.06
CA VAL A 239 -11.45 1.69 3.48
C VAL A 239 -11.34 1.81 5.00
N VAL A 240 -10.27 2.47 5.45
CA VAL A 240 -10.11 2.89 6.84
C VAL A 240 -10.51 4.35 6.96
N THR A 241 -11.27 4.68 8.01
CA THR A 241 -11.73 6.04 8.27
C THR A 241 -11.31 6.47 9.68
N GLY A 242 -10.90 7.73 9.82
CA GLY A 242 -10.53 8.30 11.12
C GLY A 242 -10.86 9.77 11.20
N ALA A 243 -11.29 10.22 12.38
CA ALA A 243 -11.40 11.64 12.66
C ALA A 243 -10.02 12.26 12.83
N PHE A 244 -9.83 13.47 12.30
CA PHE A 244 -8.66 14.26 12.65
C PHE A 244 -8.63 14.51 14.17
N ALA A 245 -7.42 14.47 14.76
CA ALA A 245 -7.23 14.81 16.17
C ALA A 245 -7.69 16.25 16.44
N GLU A 246 -7.39 17.15 15.52
CA GLU A 246 -7.94 18.51 15.41
C GLU A 246 -8.37 18.71 13.96
N PRO A 247 -9.55 19.31 13.68
CA PRO A 247 -10.02 19.49 12.31
C PRO A 247 -9.00 20.21 11.43
N LEU A 248 -8.75 19.68 10.24
CA LEU A 248 -7.90 20.31 9.23
C LEU A 248 -8.65 21.49 8.61
N THR A 249 -8.11 22.69 8.71
CA THR A 249 -8.67 23.87 8.03
C THR A 249 -7.71 24.34 6.94
N ILE A 250 -8.22 24.39 5.71
CA ILE A 250 -7.55 24.96 4.54
C ILE A 250 -8.22 26.29 4.22
N THR A 251 -7.46 27.37 4.24
CA THR A 251 -7.97 28.72 4.00
C THR A 251 -7.78 29.17 2.55
N GLY A 252 -6.84 28.54 1.83
CA GLY A 252 -6.40 28.92 0.50
C GLY A 252 -5.38 30.06 0.49
N ASN A 253 -4.92 30.49 1.68
CA ASN A 253 -3.93 31.55 1.86
C ASN A 253 -2.75 31.09 2.72
N GLU A 254 -2.51 29.79 2.80
CA GLU A 254 -1.37 29.22 3.52
C GLU A 254 -0.06 29.73 2.91
N THR A 255 0.90 30.05 3.77
CA THR A 255 2.25 30.49 3.40
C THR A 255 3.31 29.45 3.72
N GLU A 256 2.91 28.39 4.45
CA GLU A 256 3.76 27.28 4.85
C GLU A 256 3.10 25.96 4.46
N ASP A 257 3.89 24.90 4.39
CA ASP A 257 3.41 23.54 4.12
C ASP A 257 2.46 23.07 5.24
N VAL A 258 1.43 22.33 4.86
CA VAL A 258 0.57 21.61 5.80
C VAL A 258 1.03 20.15 5.83
N VAL A 259 1.52 19.72 6.99
CA VAL A 259 2.00 18.36 7.19
C VAL A 259 0.96 17.57 7.99
N ILE A 260 0.58 16.40 7.47
CA ILE A 260 -0.35 15.49 8.12
C ILE A 260 0.35 14.16 8.36
N THR A 261 0.49 13.76 9.61
CA THR A 261 0.90 12.42 9.98
C THR A 261 -0.33 11.56 10.25
N VAL A 262 -0.54 10.56 9.40
CA VAL A 262 -1.58 9.55 9.56
C VAL A 262 -1.03 8.43 10.42
N SER A 263 -1.33 8.46 11.73
CA SER A 263 -0.98 7.39 12.65
C SER A 263 -1.89 6.20 12.41
N LEU A 264 -1.31 5.13 11.86
CA LEU A 264 -1.98 3.88 11.50
C LEU A 264 -1.75 2.86 12.60
N SER A 265 -2.81 2.40 13.26
CA SER A 265 -2.69 1.43 14.34
C SER A 265 -2.27 0.06 13.81
N THR A 266 -1.06 -0.35 14.16
CA THR A 266 -0.55 -1.71 13.96
C THR A 266 -0.67 -2.56 15.22
N ASN A 267 -1.34 -2.03 16.25
CA ASN A 267 -1.51 -2.69 17.54
C ASN A 267 -2.34 -3.96 17.41
N LYS A 268 -1.69 -5.11 17.64
CA LYS A 268 -2.31 -6.44 17.51
C LYS A 268 -3.04 -6.62 16.19
N SER A 269 -2.44 -6.15 15.10
CA SER A 269 -3.05 -6.14 13.78
C SER A 269 -2.85 -7.43 12.98
N PHE A 270 -2.08 -8.38 13.49
CA PHE A 270 -2.00 -9.74 12.97
C PHE A 270 -2.67 -10.67 14.00
N GLU A 271 -3.79 -11.29 13.61
CA GLU A 271 -4.72 -12.02 14.49
C GLU A 271 -4.96 -13.42 13.94
N TRP A 272 -5.00 -14.42 14.82
CA TRP A 272 -5.22 -15.83 14.48
C TRP A 272 -6.18 -16.50 15.45
N THR A 273 -6.71 -17.68 15.08
CA THR A 273 -7.39 -18.57 16.04
C THR A 273 -6.35 -19.18 16.95
N GLU A 274 -6.52 -18.98 18.24
CA GLU A 274 -5.60 -19.47 19.27
C GLU A 274 -6.02 -20.87 19.71
N SER A 275 -5.08 -21.81 19.75
CA SER A 275 -5.38 -23.23 20.02
C SER A 275 -5.07 -23.66 21.45
N ASP A 276 -4.03 -23.11 22.09
CA ASP A 276 -3.55 -23.55 23.42
C ASP A 276 -3.45 -22.44 24.48
N GLY A 277 -3.64 -21.17 24.08
CA GLY A 277 -3.72 -20.02 24.98
C GLY A 277 -2.39 -19.38 25.30
N ASP A 278 -1.32 -19.67 24.58
CA ASP A 278 0.02 -19.11 24.81
C ASP A 278 0.28 -17.79 24.08
N ASN A 279 -0.59 -17.40 23.15
CA ASN A 279 -0.52 -16.22 22.30
C ASN A 279 0.77 -16.15 21.45
N VAL A 280 1.23 -17.30 20.96
CA VAL A 280 2.28 -17.48 19.98
C VAL A 280 1.64 -18.04 18.71
N TYR A 281 1.87 -17.42 17.57
CA TYR A 281 1.32 -17.95 16.31
C TYR A 281 2.06 -19.22 15.88
N GLU A 282 1.32 -20.32 15.76
CA GLU A 282 1.84 -21.65 15.42
C GLU A 282 1.11 -22.25 14.22
N PRO A 283 1.52 -21.89 12.97
CA PRO A 283 0.80 -22.24 11.76
C PRO A 283 0.75 -23.77 11.46
N LEU A 284 1.52 -24.58 12.18
CA LEU A 284 1.52 -26.05 12.05
C LEU A 284 0.60 -26.74 13.06
N ASP A 285 0.07 -26.02 14.05
CA ASP A 285 -0.73 -26.55 15.17
C ASP A 285 -2.20 -26.08 15.10
N ASP A 286 -2.77 -26.10 13.87
CA ASP A 286 -4.16 -25.76 13.53
C ASP A 286 -4.56 -24.30 13.79
N GLU A 287 -3.59 -23.40 13.97
CA GLU A 287 -3.85 -21.98 14.09
C GLU A 287 -3.98 -21.32 12.71
N THR A 288 -5.07 -20.60 12.53
CA THR A 288 -5.39 -19.99 11.26
C THR A 288 -5.45 -18.46 11.40
N VAL A 289 -4.75 -17.75 10.51
CA VAL A 289 -4.85 -16.29 10.44
C VAL A 289 -6.29 -15.91 10.08
N VAL A 290 -6.92 -15.10 10.94
CA VAL A 290 -8.32 -14.64 10.76
C VAL A 290 -8.39 -13.19 10.35
N ASP A 291 -7.37 -12.40 10.68
CA ASP A 291 -7.31 -11.01 10.26
C ASP A 291 -5.86 -10.53 10.19
N MET A 292 -5.57 -9.60 9.28
CA MET A 292 -4.24 -9.02 9.11
C MET A 292 -4.34 -7.61 8.53
N GLY A 293 -3.58 -6.66 9.07
CA GLY A 293 -3.52 -5.32 8.54
C GLY A 293 -3.73 -4.22 9.58
N ILE A 294 -4.08 -3.04 9.10
CA ILE A 294 -4.21 -1.85 9.95
C ILE A 294 -5.49 -1.91 10.79
N ARG A 295 -5.37 -1.47 12.04
CA ARG A 295 -6.45 -1.43 13.04
C ARG A 295 -6.90 0.00 13.34
N GLY A 296 -7.27 0.73 12.28
CA GLY A 296 -7.73 2.10 12.36
C GLY A 296 -6.61 3.12 12.19
N MET A 297 -6.98 4.38 12.18
CA MET A 297 -6.06 5.49 12.01
C MET A 297 -6.52 6.73 12.77
N VAL A 298 -5.55 7.60 13.11
CA VAL A 298 -5.77 8.95 13.61
C VAL A 298 -4.89 9.89 12.77
N PRO A 299 -5.48 10.75 11.94
CA PRO A 299 -4.74 11.79 11.24
C PRO A 299 -4.46 12.97 12.18
N ILE A 300 -3.22 13.45 12.17
CA ILE A 300 -2.70 14.51 13.04
C ILE A 300 -2.10 15.58 12.14
N VAL A 301 -2.55 16.83 12.28
CA VAL A 301 -1.94 18.00 11.63
C VAL A 301 -0.76 18.45 12.50
N GLU A 302 0.45 18.57 11.92
CA GLU A 302 1.68 18.99 12.60
C GLU A 302 1.83 20.53 12.67
#